data_71eb5fdc339035fadd9e09766cf05ab0
#
_entry.id   71eb5fdc339035fadd9e09766cf05ab0
#
_cell.length_a   1.000
_cell.length_b   1.000
_cell.length_c   1.000
_cell.angle_alpha   90.00
_cell.angle_beta   90.00
_cell.angle_gamma   90.00
#
_symmetry.space_group_name_H-M   'P 1'
#
loop_
_entity.id
_entity.type
_entity.pdbx_description
1 polymer ?
#
loop_
_entity_poly.entity_id
_entity_poly.type
_entity_poly.pdbx_seq_one_letter_code
_entity_poly.pdbx_strand_id
1 'polypeptide(L)'
;MRYRVTAGSLTVQARSRVHNTTTVWNKVTGDVTADPDTLATAGATARFAVDMTAFDAGDFLKNRKLRSDFDLARYPAASFELVRVRDVVRTGATFTATAEGVLAWRGHQVELVFQGRGTLDAMTVTASATFELDIRKLGLAAPRFLMFKVEDEVAVAVELRGAVVA
;
A
#
# COMPACT_ATOMS: atom_id res chain seq x y z
N MET A 1 -3.67 -17.55 -12.92
CA MET A 1 -4.92 -17.41 -12.16
C MET A 1 -5.10 -15.96 -11.78
N ARG A 2 -6.32 -15.53 -11.68
CA ARG A 2 -6.65 -14.16 -11.30
C ARG A 2 -7.37 -14.17 -9.95
N TYR A 3 -6.92 -13.32 -9.06
CA TYR A 3 -7.52 -13.13 -7.73
C TYR A 3 -8.02 -11.70 -7.61
N ARG A 4 -9.19 -11.54 -7.02
CA ARG A 4 -9.74 -10.21 -6.72
C ARG A 4 -9.56 -9.92 -5.24
N VAL A 5 -9.13 -8.70 -4.93
CA VAL A 5 -9.00 -8.25 -3.55
C VAL A 5 -10.38 -8.23 -2.88
N THR A 6 -10.49 -8.92 -1.75
CA THR A 6 -11.70 -8.99 -0.93
C THR A 6 -11.57 -8.16 0.34
N ALA A 7 -10.36 -7.93 0.80
CA ALA A 7 -10.07 -7.06 1.93
C ALA A 7 -8.64 -6.52 1.80
N GLY A 8 -8.44 -5.29 2.20
CA GLY A 8 -7.12 -4.67 2.20
C GLY A 8 -7.06 -3.50 3.15
N SER A 9 -5.89 -3.28 3.72
CA SER A 9 -5.63 -2.12 4.56
C SER A 9 -4.26 -1.53 4.27
N LEU A 10 -4.18 -0.23 4.42
CA LEU A 10 -2.97 0.56 4.32
C LEU A 10 -2.85 1.37 5.59
N THR A 11 -1.79 1.14 6.35
CA THR A 11 -1.53 1.87 7.59
C THR A 11 -0.26 2.69 7.41
N VAL A 12 -0.36 3.99 7.66
CA VAL A 12 0.76 4.92 7.53
C VAL A 12 1.06 5.51 8.89
N GLN A 13 2.30 5.40 9.33
CA GLN A 13 2.79 6.03 10.54
C GLN A 13 3.67 7.22 10.18
N ALA A 14 3.21 8.40 10.57
CA ALA A 14 3.98 9.63 10.49
C ALA A 14 4.59 9.92 11.86
N ARG A 15 5.90 10.15 11.89
CA ARG A 15 6.67 10.30 13.12
C ARG A 15 6.93 11.77 13.42
N SER A 16 6.83 12.13 14.68
CA SER A 16 7.30 13.41 15.20
C SER A 16 8.13 13.20 16.46
N ARG A 17 8.76 14.27 16.96
CA ARG A 17 9.54 14.20 18.20
C ARG A 17 8.72 13.79 19.41
N VAL A 18 7.43 14.04 19.39
CA VAL A 18 6.56 13.93 20.57
C VAL A 18 5.70 12.68 20.51
N HIS A 19 5.15 12.35 19.33
CA HIS A 19 4.33 11.18 19.14
C HIS A 19 4.20 10.84 17.66
N ASN A 20 3.74 9.63 17.39
CA ASN A 20 3.45 9.16 16.05
C ASN A 20 1.98 9.33 15.74
N THR A 21 1.65 9.67 14.50
CA THR A 21 0.29 9.67 14.00
C THR A 21 0.09 8.48 13.10
N THR A 22 -0.94 7.67 13.38
CA THR A 22 -1.30 6.52 12.58
C THR A 22 -2.54 6.85 11.77
N THR A 23 -2.45 6.67 10.46
CA THR A 23 -3.56 6.86 9.52
C THR A 23 -3.84 5.55 8.80
N VAL A 24 -5.10 5.17 8.73
CA VAL A 24 -5.53 3.89 8.14
C VAL A 24 -6.47 4.15 6.98
N TRP A 25 -6.19 3.51 5.84
CA TRP A 25 -7.09 3.37 4.70
C TRP A 25 -7.49 1.90 4.58
N ASN A 26 -8.76 1.62 4.42
CA ASN A 26 -9.25 0.23 4.34
C ASN A 26 -10.14 -0.05 3.12
N LYS A 27 -10.27 0.90 2.21
CA LYS A 27 -10.96 0.68 0.94
C LYS A 27 -9.95 0.48 -0.17
N VAL A 28 -9.47 -0.75 -0.28
CA VAL A 28 -8.52 -1.19 -1.28
C VAL A 28 -9.23 -2.16 -2.22
N THR A 29 -9.11 -1.89 -3.52
CA THR A 29 -9.63 -2.77 -4.58
C THR A 29 -8.49 -3.16 -5.51
N GLY A 30 -8.68 -4.22 -6.26
CA GLY A 30 -7.70 -4.61 -7.27
C GLY A 30 -7.72 -6.08 -7.59
N ASP A 31 -6.79 -6.45 -8.46
CA ASP A 31 -6.62 -7.80 -8.96
C ASP A 31 -5.13 -8.20 -8.93
N VAL A 32 -4.91 -9.47 -8.67
CA VAL A 32 -3.58 -10.12 -8.74
C VAL A 32 -3.66 -11.22 -9.79
N THR A 33 -2.68 -11.28 -10.67
CA THR A 33 -2.50 -12.36 -11.61
C THR A 33 -1.23 -13.12 -11.22
N ALA A 34 -1.41 -14.36 -10.81
CA ALA A 34 -0.32 -15.25 -10.41
C ALA A 34 -0.75 -16.70 -10.57
N ASP A 35 0.22 -17.59 -10.71
CA ASP A 35 -0.01 -19.03 -10.70
C ASP A 35 0.75 -19.62 -9.53
N PRO A 36 0.08 -20.36 -8.61
CA PRO A 36 0.75 -20.98 -7.48
C PRO A 36 1.90 -21.90 -7.87
N ASP A 37 1.79 -22.57 -9.03
CA ASP A 37 2.79 -23.53 -9.48
C ASP A 37 4.02 -22.86 -10.09
N THR A 38 3.90 -21.64 -10.59
CA THR A 38 4.96 -20.95 -11.33
C THR A 38 5.37 -19.59 -10.73
N LEU A 39 4.95 -19.28 -9.53
CA LEU A 39 5.25 -17.99 -8.91
C LEU A 39 6.75 -17.69 -8.90
N ALA A 40 7.59 -18.68 -8.60
CA ALA A 40 9.04 -18.51 -8.51
C ALA A 40 9.71 -18.25 -9.86
N THR A 41 9.09 -18.68 -10.96
CA THR A 41 9.65 -18.55 -12.32
C THR A 41 8.95 -17.52 -13.17
N ALA A 42 7.63 -17.47 -13.12
CA ALA A 42 6.81 -16.55 -13.91
C ALA A 42 6.47 -15.24 -13.17
N GLY A 43 6.61 -15.23 -11.83
CA GLY A 43 6.29 -14.08 -11.01
C GLY A 43 4.80 -13.80 -10.92
N ALA A 44 4.45 -12.56 -10.66
CA ALA A 44 3.08 -12.07 -10.52
C ALA A 44 2.98 -10.64 -11.00
N THR A 45 1.78 -10.25 -11.41
CA THR A 45 1.42 -8.86 -11.66
C THR A 45 0.19 -8.51 -10.85
N ALA A 46 0.01 -7.24 -10.55
CA ALA A 46 -1.14 -6.78 -9.80
C ALA A 46 -1.42 -5.31 -10.06
N ARG A 47 -2.67 -4.92 -9.88
CA ARG A 47 -3.09 -3.52 -9.87
C ARG A 47 -4.03 -3.31 -8.70
N PHE A 48 -3.73 -2.27 -7.92
CA PHE A 48 -4.53 -1.91 -6.76
C PHE A 48 -4.94 -0.44 -6.85
N ALA A 49 -6.10 -0.14 -6.29
CA ALA A 49 -6.57 1.22 -6.09
C ALA A 49 -6.99 1.40 -4.64
N VAL A 50 -6.69 2.56 -4.09
CA VAL A 50 -7.08 2.95 -2.73
C VAL A 50 -7.98 4.18 -2.83
N ASP A 51 -9.15 4.11 -2.19
CA ASP A 51 -9.99 5.28 -2.01
C ASP A 51 -9.36 6.16 -0.92
N MET A 52 -8.69 7.22 -1.34
CA MET A 52 -7.96 8.11 -0.44
C MET A 52 -8.87 8.99 0.41
N THR A 53 -10.17 9.05 0.08
CA THR A 53 -11.16 9.79 0.88
C THR A 53 -11.62 9.03 2.12
N ALA A 54 -11.41 7.71 2.15
CA ALA A 54 -11.85 6.82 3.21
C ALA A 54 -10.70 6.47 4.15
N PHE A 55 -10.36 7.38 5.04
CA PHE A 55 -9.27 7.21 6.00
C PHE A 55 -9.65 7.68 7.39
N ASP A 56 -8.88 7.24 8.37
CA ASP A 56 -8.94 7.68 9.75
C ASP A 56 -7.51 7.91 10.29
N ALA A 57 -7.25 9.12 10.76
CA ALA A 57 -5.98 9.52 11.38
C ALA A 57 -6.05 9.57 12.91
N GLY A 58 -7.14 9.06 13.48
CA GLY A 58 -7.31 8.92 14.93
C GLY A 58 -8.21 9.94 15.60
N ASP A 59 -8.33 11.15 15.05
CA ASP A 59 -9.24 12.16 15.57
C ASP A 59 -9.77 13.10 14.46
N PHE A 60 -10.81 13.84 14.79
CA PHE A 60 -11.51 14.70 13.85
C PHE A 60 -10.64 15.84 13.30
N LEU A 61 -9.81 16.46 14.13
CA LEU A 61 -8.97 17.58 13.71
C LEU A 61 -7.87 17.11 12.74
N LYS A 62 -7.25 15.98 13.02
CA LYS A 62 -6.25 15.37 12.13
C LYS A 62 -6.89 14.96 10.81
N ASN A 63 -8.06 14.33 10.83
CA ASN A 63 -8.77 13.93 9.63
C ASN A 63 -9.11 15.15 8.76
N ARG A 64 -9.58 16.21 9.35
CA ARG A 64 -9.91 17.46 8.65
C ARG A 64 -8.70 18.09 8.01
N LYS A 65 -7.58 18.16 8.74
CA LYS A 65 -6.35 18.75 8.23
C LYS A 65 -5.80 17.92 7.05
N LEU A 66 -5.75 16.61 7.16
CA LEU A 66 -5.25 15.75 6.10
C LEU A 66 -6.11 15.78 4.85
N ARG A 67 -7.43 15.90 4.98
CA ARG A 67 -8.32 16.09 3.81
C ARG A 67 -7.95 17.32 3.01
N SER A 68 -7.65 18.41 3.69
CA SER A 68 -7.19 19.64 3.06
C SER A 68 -5.79 19.49 2.46
N ASP A 69 -4.84 18.95 3.23
CA ASP A 69 -3.44 18.81 2.80
C ASP A 69 -3.30 17.88 1.60
N PHE A 70 -4.11 16.81 1.54
CA PHE A 70 -4.08 15.85 0.44
C PHE A 70 -4.79 16.33 -0.82
N ASP A 71 -5.58 17.38 -0.73
CA ASP A 71 -6.40 17.88 -1.84
C ASP A 71 -7.28 16.78 -2.45
N LEU A 72 -8.06 16.13 -1.61
CA LEU A 72 -8.82 14.92 -1.97
C LEU A 72 -9.90 15.17 -3.01
N ALA A 73 -10.38 16.40 -3.14
CA ALA A 73 -11.33 16.76 -4.19
C ALA A 73 -10.73 16.56 -5.59
N ARG A 74 -9.41 16.81 -5.74
CA ARG A 74 -8.68 16.61 -7.00
C ARG A 74 -8.07 15.22 -7.12
N TYR A 75 -7.66 14.63 -6.01
CA TYR A 75 -6.89 13.38 -5.98
C TYR A 75 -7.54 12.33 -5.07
N PRO A 76 -8.76 11.87 -5.40
CA PRO A 76 -9.52 10.98 -4.51
C PRO A 76 -9.02 9.55 -4.49
N ALA A 77 -8.17 9.14 -5.43
CA ALA A 77 -7.70 7.78 -5.55
C ALA A 77 -6.18 7.73 -5.75
N ALA A 78 -5.54 6.75 -5.10
CA ALA A 78 -4.17 6.35 -5.38
C ALA A 78 -4.18 4.98 -6.04
N SER A 79 -3.16 4.69 -6.84
CA SER A 79 -3.00 3.39 -7.49
C SER A 79 -1.59 2.85 -7.30
N PHE A 80 -1.48 1.52 -7.30
CA PHE A 80 -0.20 0.82 -7.30
C PHE A 80 -0.24 -0.27 -8.36
N GLU A 81 0.79 -0.31 -9.19
CA GLU A 81 0.98 -1.36 -10.18
C GLU A 81 2.22 -2.18 -9.81
N LEU A 82 2.03 -3.45 -9.52
CA LEU A 82 3.11 -4.40 -9.33
C LEU A 82 3.65 -4.80 -10.70
N VAL A 83 4.88 -4.42 -10.99
CA VAL A 83 5.51 -4.62 -12.30
C VAL A 83 6.29 -5.93 -12.32
N ARG A 84 6.97 -6.25 -11.22
CA ARG A 84 7.85 -7.41 -11.14
C ARG A 84 7.91 -7.97 -9.74
N VAL A 85 8.00 -9.29 -9.67
CA VAL A 85 8.30 -10.04 -8.46
C VAL A 85 9.55 -10.86 -8.71
N ARG A 86 10.50 -10.81 -7.79
CA ARG A 86 11.78 -11.55 -7.90
C ARG A 86 12.19 -12.11 -6.54
N ASP A 87 13.22 -12.94 -6.55
CA ASP A 87 13.79 -13.55 -5.34
C ASP A 87 12.73 -14.26 -4.50
N VAL A 88 11.87 -15.01 -5.17
CA VAL A 88 10.76 -15.72 -4.55
C VAL A 88 11.27 -16.96 -3.83
N VAL A 89 10.95 -17.06 -2.54
CA VAL A 89 11.16 -18.25 -1.74
C VAL A 89 9.81 -18.81 -1.30
N ARG A 90 9.54 -20.05 -1.66
CA ARG A 90 8.30 -20.73 -1.33
C ARG A 90 8.51 -21.88 -0.37
N THR A 91 7.57 -22.02 0.56
CA THR A 91 7.45 -23.18 1.44
C THR A 91 5.97 -23.54 1.52
N GLY A 92 5.53 -24.52 0.74
CA GLY A 92 4.11 -24.82 0.57
C GLY A 92 3.39 -23.63 -0.05
N ALA A 93 2.30 -23.19 0.58
CA ALA A 93 1.54 -22.01 0.14
C ALA A 93 2.19 -20.68 0.56
N THR A 94 3.11 -20.70 1.51
CA THR A 94 3.77 -19.49 2.04
C THR A 94 4.89 -19.03 1.11
N PHE A 95 5.03 -17.72 0.93
CA PHE A 95 6.12 -17.13 0.15
C PHE A 95 6.68 -15.87 0.77
N THR A 96 7.93 -15.59 0.43
CA THR A 96 8.57 -14.27 0.54
C THR A 96 9.08 -13.88 -0.84
N ALA A 97 9.08 -12.60 -1.14
CA ALA A 97 9.55 -12.12 -2.42
C ALA A 97 9.95 -10.65 -2.35
N THR A 98 10.72 -10.21 -3.33
CA THR A 98 10.97 -8.78 -3.58
C THR A 98 10.00 -8.29 -4.65
N ALA A 99 9.25 -7.25 -4.33
CA ALA A 99 8.28 -6.63 -5.23
C ALA A 99 8.83 -5.31 -5.76
N GLU A 100 8.62 -5.09 -7.05
CA GLU A 100 8.93 -3.83 -7.73
C GLU A 100 7.64 -3.29 -8.35
N GLY A 101 7.31 -2.05 -8.06
CA GLY A 101 6.10 -1.45 -8.58
C GLY A 101 6.13 0.06 -8.59
N VAL A 102 5.02 0.64 -9.05
CA VAL A 102 4.85 2.08 -9.18
C VAL A 102 3.60 2.53 -8.42
N LEU A 103 3.82 3.43 -7.48
CA LEU A 103 2.75 4.14 -6.78
C LEU A 103 2.44 5.43 -7.53
N ALA A 104 1.17 5.66 -7.82
CA ALA A 104 0.72 6.89 -8.48
C ALA A 104 -0.35 7.58 -7.62
N TRP A 105 -0.10 8.83 -7.28
CA TRP A 105 -1.05 9.68 -6.57
C TRP A 105 -0.65 11.15 -6.73
N ARG A 106 -1.64 12.03 -6.73
CA ARG A 106 -1.45 13.48 -6.82
C ARG A 106 -0.65 13.94 -8.06
N GLY A 107 -0.80 13.19 -9.17
CA GLY A 107 -0.05 13.49 -10.40
C GLY A 107 1.43 13.09 -10.37
N HIS A 108 1.87 12.39 -9.32
CA HIS A 108 3.24 11.91 -9.16
C HIS A 108 3.29 10.39 -9.24
N GLN A 109 4.43 9.88 -9.70
CA GLN A 109 4.73 8.45 -9.72
C GLN A 109 5.99 8.19 -8.91
N VAL A 110 5.94 7.16 -8.07
CA VAL A 110 7.05 6.75 -7.21
C VAL A 110 7.35 5.28 -7.46
N GLU A 111 8.56 4.98 -7.89
CA GLU A 111 9.03 3.60 -7.99
C GLU A 111 9.34 3.08 -6.60
N LEU A 112 8.82 1.90 -6.28
CA LEU A 112 9.01 1.24 -5.00
C LEU A 112 9.60 -0.14 -5.20
N VAL A 113 10.56 -0.49 -4.35
CA VAL A 113 11.11 -1.84 -4.23
C VAL A 113 11.04 -2.22 -2.75
N PHE A 114 10.36 -3.31 -2.46
CA PHE A 114 10.18 -3.73 -1.08
C PHE A 114 10.02 -5.25 -0.98
N GLN A 115 10.24 -5.78 0.21
CA GLN A 115 10.00 -7.18 0.50
C GLN A 115 8.56 -7.40 0.94
N GLY A 116 7.94 -8.44 0.38
CA GLY A 116 6.62 -8.89 0.74
C GLY A 116 6.62 -10.35 1.16
N ARG A 117 5.56 -10.73 1.84
CA ARG A 117 5.30 -12.10 2.25
C ARG A 117 3.81 -12.38 2.21
N GLY A 118 3.47 -13.65 2.13
CA GLY A 118 2.07 -14.03 2.12
C GLY A 118 1.87 -15.50 1.83
N THR A 119 0.67 -15.80 1.39
CA THR A 119 0.27 -17.14 0.97
C THR A 119 -0.38 -17.09 -0.41
N LEU A 120 -0.17 -18.12 -1.19
CA LEU A 120 -0.79 -18.25 -2.51
C LEU A 120 -1.16 -19.71 -2.74
N ASP A 121 -2.42 -19.98 -2.97
CA ASP A 121 -2.93 -21.27 -3.37
C ASP A 121 -3.99 -21.11 -4.48
N ALA A 122 -4.62 -22.20 -4.89
CA ALA A 122 -5.59 -22.18 -5.97
C ALA A 122 -6.86 -21.36 -5.68
N MET A 123 -7.12 -21.03 -4.42
CA MET A 123 -8.36 -20.36 -3.99
C MET A 123 -8.11 -18.94 -3.51
N THR A 124 -7.00 -18.69 -2.83
CA THR A 124 -6.77 -17.44 -2.13
C THR A 124 -5.33 -16.93 -2.29
N VAL A 125 -5.19 -15.63 -2.12
CA VAL A 125 -3.91 -14.95 -1.97
C VAL A 125 -3.97 -14.05 -0.73
N THR A 126 -2.92 -14.06 0.05
CA THR A 126 -2.67 -13.04 1.09
C THR A 126 -1.31 -12.42 0.85
N ALA A 127 -1.17 -11.16 1.16
CA ALA A 127 0.11 -10.48 1.07
C ALA A 127 0.23 -9.41 2.14
N SER A 128 1.41 -9.25 2.68
CA SER A 128 1.75 -8.16 3.58
C SER A 128 3.14 -7.62 3.25
N ALA A 129 3.32 -6.34 3.46
CA ALA A 129 4.59 -5.67 3.25
C ALA A 129 4.70 -4.42 4.12
N THR A 130 5.93 -4.03 4.45
CA THR A 130 6.22 -2.75 5.09
C THR A 130 7.35 -2.08 4.32
N PHE A 131 7.25 -0.77 4.17
CA PHE A 131 8.29 0.03 3.52
C PHE A 131 8.25 1.47 4.00
N GLU A 132 9.32 2.20 3.76
CA GLU A 132 9.40 3.64 4.02
C GLU A 132 9.08 4.41 2.74
N LEU A 133 8.37 5.53 2.89
CA LEU A 133 7.99 6.39 1.78
C LEU A 133 8.29 7.85 2.13
N ASP A 134 9.03 8.51 1.26
CA ASP A 134 9.24 9.95 1.34
C ASP A 134 8.06 10.66 0.69
N ILE A 135 7.21 11.31 1.48
CA ILE A 135 5.97 11.93 1.00
C ILE A 135 6.24 13.14 0.08
N ARG A 136 7.45 13.69 0.09
CA ARG A 136 7.82 14.78 -0.84
C ARG A 136 7.78 14.31 -2.30
N LYS A 137 8.02 13.02 -2.54
CA LYS A 137 7.91 12.41 -3.88
C LYS A 137 6.47 12.42 -4.41
N LEU A 138 5.49 12.59 -3.55
CA LEU A 138 4.08 12.76 -3.89
C LEU A 138 3.63 14.23 -3.89
N GLY A 139 4.58 15.16 -3.80
CA GLY A 139 4.27 16.58 -3.75
C GLY A 139 3.68 17.04 -2.42
N LEU A 140 3.88 16.26 -1.36
CA LEU A 140 3.37 16.59 -0.02
C LEU A 140 4.48 17.18 0.83
N ALA A 141 4.10 18.16 1.66
CA ALA A 141 4.92 18.60 2.78
C ALA A 141 4.45 17.90 4.04
N ALA A 142 5.38 17.61 4.96
CA ALA A 142 5.03 17.01 6.23
C ALA A 142 4.06 17.93 7.00
N PRO A 143 2.90 17.42 7.43
CA PRO A 143 1.94 18.23 8.16
C PRO A 143 2.50 18.65 9.53
N ARG A 144 2.07 19.79 10.02
CA ARG A 144 2.40 20.25 11.36
C ARG A 144 1.16 20.17 12.24
N PHE A 145 1.26 19.41 13.31
CA PHE A 145 0.23 19.32 14.33
C PHE A 145 0.70 20.01 15.61
N LEU A 146 -0.03 20.99 16.09
CA LEU A 146 0.24 21.65 17.38
C LEU A 146 1.72 22.11 17.51
N MET A 147 2.29 22.75 16.49
CA MET A 147 3.66 23.23 16.43
C MET A 147 4.74 22.14 16.33
N PHE A 148 4.38 20.86 16.20
CA PHE A 148 5.33 19.78 16.02
C PHE A 148 5.47 19.44 14.53
N LYS A 149 6.70 19.38 14.06
CA LYS A 149 7.00 18.96 12.71
C LYS A 149 7.01 17.42 12.64
N VAL A 150 6.27 16.88 11.68
CA VAL A 150 6.30 15.46 11.34
C VAL A 150 7.42 15.23 10.32
N GLU A 151 8.08 14.07 10.39
CA GLU A 151 9.11 13.69 9.42
C GLU A 151 8.55 13.52 8.02
N ASP A 152 9.38 13.79 7.00
CA ASP A 152 9.00 13.63 5.59
C ASP A 152 8.90 12.16 5.17
N GLU A 153 9.58 11.27 5.87
CA GLU A 153 9.55 9.85 5.61
C GLU A 153 8.56 9.16 6.54
N VAL A 154 7.64 8.40 5.96
CA VAL A 154 6.60 7.69 6.69
C VAL A 154 6.76 6.18 6.54
N ALA A 155 6.36 5.44 7.56
CA ALA A 155 6.33 3.99 7.51
C ALA A 155 4.97 3.53 7.00
N VAL A 156 4.97 2.70 5.96
CA VAL A 156 3.76 2.16 5.32
C VAL A 156 3.69 0.66 5.56
N ALA A 157 2.56 0.19 6.06
CA ALA A 157 2.26 -1.22 6.20
C ALA A 157 1.01 -1.56 5.38
N VAL A 158 1.11 -2.60 4.57
CA VAL A 158 0.03 -3.04 3.68
C VAL A 158 -0.33 -4.48 4.01
N GLU A 159 -1.63 -4.75 4.07
CA GLU A 159 -2.16 -6.10 4.16
C GLU A 159 -3.27 -6.28 3.12
N LEU A 160 -3.21 -7.38 2.39
CA LEU A 160 -4.17 -7.71 1.34
C LEU A 160 -4.64 -9.15 1.46
N ARG A 161 -5.89 -9.35 1.11
CA ARG A 161 -6.48 -10.67 0.92
C ARG A 161 -7.30 -10.68 -0.36
N GLY A 162 -7.18 -11.74 -1.12
CA GLY A 162 -7.94 -11.91 -2.35
C GLY A 162 -8.42 -13.34 -2.53
N ALA A 163 -9.44 -13.49 -3.36
CA ALA A 163 -10.00 -14.79 -3.74
C ALA A 163 -9.98 -14.96 -5.25
N VAL A 164 -9.80 -16.19 -5.69
CA VAL A 164 -9.78 -16.53 -7.11
C VAL A 164 -11.12 -16.16 -7.76
N VAL A 165 -11.05 -15.63 -8.97
CA VAL A 165 -12.21 -15.35 -9.81
C VAL A 165 -12.23 -16.29 -11.00
N ALA A 166 -13.43 -16.72 -11.30
CA ALA A 166 -13.68 -17.62 -12.43
C ALA A 166 -13.48 -16.89 -13.77
#